data_ebf6a61d6c43cb4175399ad67acdab11
#
_entry.id   ebf6a61d6c43cb4175399ad67acdab11
#
_cell.length_a   1.000
_cell.length_b   1.000
_cell.length_c   1.000
_cell.angle_alpha   90.00
_cell.angle_beta   90.00
_cell.angle_gamma   90.00
#
_symmetry.space_group_name_H-M   'P 1'
#
loop_
_entity.id
_entity.type
_entity.pdbx_description
1 polymer ?
#
loop_
_entity_poly.entity_id
_entity_poly.type
_entity_poly.pdbx_seq_one_letter_code
_entity_poly.pdbx_strand_id
1 'polypeptide(L)'
;MATTYRELVYLVLDELKLSADDATFNEEHCIFLLGKYRGLLLKQQYKDVKKEIPESNFQTLCLDLIQVPAITGEECEGGTYLRSKEKIPFLMNISSPRVYTEDFYQGDITYVSRERMKYVGYNRWLPNIIYASIGPDYYLYLKSFNPQYLYLEKARLTGIFEDPEKAAEFECDKSKDSCDILDMPFHLEEALIPQVVQLVVKELSRPEYLPEDSSNNAHDDLSGIATANERRSK
;
A
#
# COMPACT_ATOMS: atom_id res chain seq x y z
N MET A 1 15.24 1.22 10.75
CA MET A 1 15.36 1.40 9.29
C MET A 1 14.12 0.78 8.68
N ALA A 2 13.56 1.35 7.61
CA ALA A 2 12.44 0.71 6.93
C ALA A 2 12.97 -0.50 6.14
N THR A 3 12.34 -1.65 6.30
CA THR A 3 12.67 -2.87 5.53
C THR A 3 12.28 -2.66 4.08
N THR A 4 13.15 -3.02 3.13
CA THR A 4 12.89 -2.88 1.69
C THR A 4 12.25 -4.15 1.11
N TYR A 5 11.61 -4.04 -0.06
CA TYR A 5 11.13 -5.23 -0.78
C TYR A 5 12.26 -6.20 -1.11
N ARG A 6 13.44 -5.69 -1.46
CA ARG A 6 14.64 -6.50 -1.75
C ARG A 6 15.01 -7.42 -0.58
N GLU A 7 15.07 -6.85 0.63
CA GLU A 7 15.38 -7.63 1.83
C GLU A 7 14.35 -8.73 2.07
N LEU A 8 13.05 -8.44 1.88
CA LEU A 8 11.99 -9.42 2.07
C LEU A 8 11.98 -10.52 1.01
N VAL A 9 12.19 -10.15 -0.25
CA VAL A 9 12.27 -11.12 -1.36
C VAL A 9 13.43 -12.08 -1.11
N TYR A 10 14.62 -11.57 -0.75
CA TYR A 10 15.76 -12.45 -0.43
C TYR A 10 15.48 -13.34 0.77
N LEU A 11 14.85 -12.82 1.81
CA LEU A 11 14.48 -13.61 2.99
C LEU A 11 13.52 -14.74 2.62
N VAL A 12 12.51 -14.48 1.79
CA VAL A 12 11.59 -15.50 1.27
C VAL A 12 12.33 -16.53 0.41
N LEU A 13 13.19 -16.07 -0.50
CA LEU A 13 13.94 -16.97 -1.39
C LEU A 13 14.93 -17.85 -0.62
N ASP A 14 15.58 -17.31 0.41
CA ASP A 14 16.49 -18.09 1.25
C ASP A 14 15.75 -19.17 2.04
N GLU A 15 14.57 -18.86 2.60
CA GLU A 15 13.75 -19.88 3.26
C GLU A 15 13.23 -20.95 2.27
N LEU A 16 12.89 -20.55 1.04
CA LEU A 16 12.44 -21.50 0.01
C LEU A 16 13.56 -22.39 -0.49
N LYS A 17 14.79 -21.87 -0.67
CA LYS A 17 15.97 -22.66 -1.05
C LYS A 17 16.33 -23.72 -0.02
N LEU A 18 16.05 -23.47 1.26
CA LEU A 18 16.20 -24.47 2.31
C LEU A 18 15.23 -25.64 2.14
N SER A 19 14.10 -25.44 1.48
CA SER A 19 13.07 -26.47 1.25
C SER A 19 13.13 -27.11 -0.14
N ALA A 20 13.61 -26.38 -1.16
CA ALA A 20 13.67 -26.85 -2.55
C ALA A 20 14.79 -26.09 -3.31
N ASP A 21 15.95 -26.73 -3.44
CA ASP A 21 17.17 -26.12 -4.04
C ASP A 21 17.02 -25.89 -5.56
N ASP A 22 16.27 -26.75 -6.25
CA ASP A 22 16.07 -26.68 -7.70
C ASP A 22 14.90 -25.80 -8.15
N ALA A 23 14.14 -25.20 -7.24
CA ALA A 23 13.00 -24.39 -7.59
C ALA A 23 13.40 -22.95 -7.97
N THR A 24 13.05 -22.54 -9.18
CA THR A 24 13.23 -21.15 -9.64
C THR A 24 11.97 -20.35 -9.37
N PHE A 25 12.04 -19.44 -8.40
CA PHE A 25 10.93 -18.55 -8.07
C PHE A 25 11.11 -17.20 -8.77
N ASN A 26 9.98 -16.65 -9.28
CA ASN A 26 9.97 -15.33 -9.89
C ASN A 26 9.86 -14.26 -8.78
N GLU A 27 10.78 -13.29 -8.78
CA GLU A 27 10.80 -12.16 -7.83
C GLU A 27 9.51 -11.34 -7.90
N GLU A 28 8.97 -11.08 -9.10
CA GLU A 28 7.72 -10.35 -9.28
C GLU A 28 6.54 -11.05 -8.59
N HIS A 29 6.52 -12.39 -8.65
CA HIS A 29 5.48 -13.17 -7.97
C HIS A 29 5.62 -13.09 -6.44
N CYS A 30 6.85 -13.09 -5.93
CA CYS A 30 7.11 -12.86 -4.51
C CYS A 30 6.62 -11.49 -4.05
N ILE A 31 6.92 -10.42 -4.81
CA ILE A 31 6.47 -9.06 -4.53
C ILE A 31 4.94 -9.00 -4.49
N PHE A 32 4.27 -9.57 -5.50
CA PHE A 32 2.80 -9.64 -5.54
C PHE A 32 2.22 -10.32 -4.30
N LEU A 33 2.79 -11.46 -3.88
CA LEU A 33 2.32 -12.19 -2.71
C LEU A 33 2.58 -11.41 -1.41
N LEU A 34 3.73 -10.76 -1.29
CA LEU A 34 4.06 -9.88 -0.15
C LEU A 34 3.00 -8.77 -0.01
N GLY A 35 2.65 -8.09 -1.10
CA GLY A 35 1.60 -7.08 -1.12
C GLY A 35 0.23 -7.63 -0.72
N LYS A 36 -0.16 -8.79 -1.28
CA LYS A 36 -1.42 -9.47 -0.97
C LYS A 36 -1.54 -9.86 0.50
N TYR A 37 -0.51 -10.49 1.07
CA TYR A 37 -0.53 -10.93 2.46
C TYR A 37 -0.38 -9.77 3.44
N ARG A 38 0.37 -8.70 3.07
CA ARG A 38 0.35 -7.44 3.82
C ARG A 38 -1.08 -6.92 4.00
N GLY A 39 -1.82 -6.81 2.89
CA GLY A 39 -3.21 -6.35 2.93
C GLY A 39 -4.11 -7.22 3.81
N LEU A 40 -3.95 -8.54 3.73
CA LEU A 40 -4.71 -9.51 4.54
C LEU A 40 -4.43 -9.31 6.04
N LEU A 41 -3.15 -9.25 6.43
CA LEU A 41 -2.76 -9.11 7.84
C LEU A 41 -3.18 -7.79 8.43
N LEU A 42 -3.04 -6.69 7.69
CA LEU A 42 -3.52 -5.38 8.13
C LEU A 42 -5.04 -5.39 8.38
N LYS A 43 -5.83 -5.98 7.47
CA LYS A 43 -7.28 -6.14 7.66
C LYS A 43 -7.63 -7.00 8.88
N GLN A 44 -6.85 -8.04 9.15
CA GLN A 44 -7.08 -8.91 10.31
C GLN A 44 -6.67 -8.24 11.62
N GLN A 45 -5.49 -7.63 11.65
CA GLN A 45 -4.92 -7.05 12.86
C GLN A 45 -5.69 -5.83 13.34
N TYR A 46 -6.11 -4.98 12.40
CA TYR A 46 -6.78 -3.69 12.68
C TYR A 46 -8.27 -3.71 12.37
N LYS A 47 -8.90 -4.88 12.46
CA LYS A 47 -10.36 -5.01 12.37
C LYS A 47 -11.08 -4.24 13.50
N ASP A 48 -10.42 -4.12 14.64
CA ASP A 48 -10.94 -3.42 15.81
C ASP A 48 -10.56 -1.93 15.73
N VAL A 49 -11.54 -1.06 15.58
CA VAL A 49 -11.38 0.40 15.44
C VAL A 49 -10.64 1.04 16.64
N LYS A 50 -10.55 0.32 17.76
CA LYS A 50 -9.88 0.80 18.98
C LYS A 50 -8.36 0.61 18.96
N LYS A 51 -7.83 -0.20 18.05
CA LYS A 51 -6.40 -0.41 17.93
C LYS A 51 -5.76 0.75 17.18
N GLU A 52 -4.76 1.34 17.77
CA GLU A 52 -3.94 2.36 17.13
C GLU A 52 -3.05 1.72 16.06
N ILE A 53 -3.04 2.33 14.88
CA ILE A 53 -2.27 1.81 13.74
C ILE A 53 -0.93 2.55 13.74
N PRO A 54 0.22 1.84 13.76
CA PRO A 54 1.53 2.45 13.69
C PRO A 54 1.73 3.25 12.40
N GLU A 55 2.45 4.38 12.53
CA GLU A 55 2.74 5.27 11.39
C GLU A 55 3.52 4.59 10.26
N SER A 56 4.28 3.53 10.56
CA SER A 56 5.02 2.73 9.57
C SER A 56 4.13 2.05 8.52
N ASN A 57 2.83 1.88 8.81
CA ASN A 57 1.86 1.29 7.88
C ASN A 57 1.29 2.30 6.87
N PHE A 58 1.48 3.60 7.13
CA PHE A 58 0.93 4.65 6.28
C PHE A 58 1.92 5.09 5.20
N GLN A 59 1.36 5.49 4.07
CA GLN A 59 2.08 6.13 2.97
C GLN A 59 1.48 7.50 2.70
N THR A 60 2.32 8.45 2.29
CA THR A 60 1.88 9.81 1.96
C THR A 60 2.07 10.07 0.47
N LEU A 61 0.97 10.39 -0.20
CA LEU A 61 0.94 10.77 -1.60
C LEU A 61 0.99 12.28 -1.74
N CYS A 62 1.71 12.77 -2.74
CA CYS A 62 1.64 14.15 -3.22
C CYS A 62 0.76 14.22 -4.46
N LEU A 63 -0.34 14.94 -4.36
CA LEU A 63 -1.35 15.04 -5.39
C LEU A 63 -1.37 16.47 -5.94
N ASP A 64 -1.14 16.62 -7.24
CA ASP A 64 -1.41 17.85 -7.96
C ASP A 64 -2.91 18.06 -8.07
N LEU A 65 -3.36 19.30 -7.86
CA LEU A 65 -4.77 19.68 -7.88
C LEU A 65 -5.11 20.46 -9.15
N ILE A 66 -6.30 20.23 -9.67
CA ILE A 66 -6.84 20.97 -10.81
C ILE A 66 -8.25 21.48 -10.48
N GLN A 67 -8.61 22.61 -11.04
CA GLN A 67 -9.96 23.14 -10.94
C GLN A 67 -10.87 22.44 -11.95
N VAL A 68 -12.00 21.94 -11.47
CA VAL A 68 -13.02 21.26 -12.28
C VAL A 68 -14.37 21.93 -12.06
N PRO A 69 -15.17 22.15 -13.11
CA PRO A 69 -16.52 22.62 -12.94
C PRO A 69 -17.34 21.56 -12.17
N ALA A 70 -18.21 22.01 -11.29
CA ALA A 70 -19.14 21.12 -10.61
C ALA A 70 -20.07 20.49 -11.65
N ILE A 71 -19.98 19.18 -11.79
CA ILE A 71 -20.94 18.41 -12.59
C ILE A 71 -22.16 18.18 -11.71
N THR A 72 -23.02 19.19 -11.59
CA THR A 72 -24.35 19.02 -11.05
C THR A 72 -25.30 18.93 -12.22
N GLY A 73 -26.08 17.88 -12.32
CA GLY A 73 -27.12 17.71 -13.34
C GLY A 73 -28.30 18.69 -13.18
N GLU A 74 -28.15 19.66 -12.31
CA GLU A 74 -29.08 20.76 -12.09
C GLU A 74 -28.37 22.06 -12.44
N GLU A 75 -28.91 22.77 -13.42
CA GLU A 75 -28.36 23.97 -14.09
C GLU A 75 -28.15 25.17 -13.15
N CYS A 76 -28.32 25.09 -11.84
CA CYS A 76 -28.42 26.24 -10.97
C CYS A 76 -27.23 26.52 -10.04
N GLU A 77 -26.23 25.67 -9.91
CA GLU A 77 -25.05 25.97 -9.08
C GLU A 77 -23.74 25.62 -9.80
N GLY A 78 -23.31 26.54 -10.66
CA GLY A 78 -21.98 26.51 -11.25
C GLY A 78 -20.89 26.77 -10.22
N GLY A 79 -20.62 25.75 -9.37
CA GLY A 79 -19.48 25.76 -8.46
C GLY A 79 -18.25 25.21 -9.16
N THR A 80 -17.08 25.65 -8.73
CA THR A 80 -15.80 25.06 -9.12
C THR A 80 -15.28 24.28 -7.93
N TYR A 81 -14.83 23.04 -8.16
CA TYR A 81 -14.15 22.24 -7.16
C TYR A 81 -12.69 22.07 -7.50
N LEU A 82 -11.88 21.82 -6.48
CA LEU A 82 -10.54 21.26 -6.71
C LEU A 82 -10.64 19.74 -6.71
N ARG A 83 -9.95 19.13 -7.66
CA ARG A 83 -9.82 17.67 -7.78
C ARG A 83 -8.37 17.31 -8.00
N SER A 84 -7.95 16.14 -7.50
CA SER A 84 -6.64 15.60 -7.88
C SER A 84 -6.56 15.40 -9.40
N LYS A 85 -5.40 15.71 -9.97
CA LYS A 85 -5.14 15.53 -11.41
C LYS A 85 -5.19 14.06 -11.79
N GLU A 86 -4.65 13.20 -10.95
CA GLU A 86 -4.53 11.77 -11.15
C GLU A 86 -5.44 11.00 -10.19
N LYS A 87 -5.74 9.76 -10.58
CA LYS A 87 -6.55 8.85 -9.74
C LYS A 87 -5.70 8.35 -8.58
N ILE A 88 -6.31 8.31 -7.40
CA ILE A 88 -5.68 7.83 -6.19
C ILE A 88 -5.68 6.29 -6.20
N PRO A 89 -4.59 5.62 -5.81
CA PRO A 89 -4.57 4.19 -5.56
C PRO A 89 -5.62 3.78 -4.53
N PHE A 90 -6.05 2.55 -4.59
CA PHE A 90 -7.11 2.04 -3.73
C PHE A 90 -6.75 2.15 -2.25
N LEU A 91 -7.55 2.89 -1.48
CA LEU A 91 -7.38 3.01 -0.04
C LEU A 91 -8.02 1.82 0.68
N MET A 92 -7.27 1.23 1.59
CA MET A 92 -7.82 0.22 2.50
C MET A 92 -8.74 0.90 3.53
N ASN A 93 -9.93 0.37 3.70
CA ASN A 93 -10.95 0.93 4.59
C ASN A 93 -10.71 0.53 6.06
N ILE A 94 -9.46 0.68 6.52
CA ILE A 94 -9.01 0.33 7.88
C ILE A 94 -8.97 1.58 8.75
N SER A 95 -8.52 2.72 8.20
CA SER A 95 -8.50 4.00 8.89
C SER A 95 -8.97 5.12 7.97
N SER A 96 -9.47 6.21 8.57
CA SER A 96 -9.76 7.41 7.79
C SER A 96 -8.46 8.04 7.29
N PRO A 97 -8.35 8.36 5.99
CA PRO A 97 -7.18 9.01 5.46
C PRO A 97 -7.05 10.43 6.05
N ARG A 98 -5.83 10.91 6.15
CA ARG A 98 -5.50 12.27 6.57
C ARG A 98 -5.11 13.07 5.35
N VAL A 99 -5.65 14.26 5.22
CA VAL A 99 -5.35 15.16 4.09
C VAL A 99 -4.75 16.45 4.64
N TYR A 100 -3.65 16.87 4.06
CA TYR A 100 -2.92 18.10 4.45
C TYR A 100 -2.69 18.97 3.22
N THR A 101 -2.48 20.25 3.45
CA THR A 101 -1.93 21.16 2.43
C THR A 101 -0.46 20.82 2.17
N GLU A 102 0.13 21.32 1.11
CA GLU A 102 1.56 21.13 0.82
C GLU A 102 2.44 21.57 1.99
N ASP A 103 2.03 22.67 2.62
CA ASP A 103 2.72 23.21 3.81
C ASP A 103 2.07 22.61 5.07
N PHE A 104 2.80 21.75 5.75
CA PHE A 104 2.34 21.08 6.98
C PHE A 104 1.83 22.07 8.05
N TYR A 105 2.33 23.31 8.04
CA TYR A 105 1.94 24.36 8.98
C TYR A 105 0.66 25.09 8.63
N GLN A 106 0.10 24.92 7.43
CA GLN A 106 -1.11 25.64 7.00
C GLN A 106 -2.41 25.01 7.47
N GLY A 107 -2.35 23.86 8.10
CA GLY A 107 -3.48 23.18 8.72
C GLY A 107 -4.00 21.96 8.00
N ASP A 108 -4.81 21.21 8.72
CA ASP A 108 -5.39 19.97 8.26
C ASP A 108 -6.61 20.23 7.39
N ILE A 109 -6.73 19.45 6.33
CA ILE A 109 -7.95 19.37 5.53
C ILE A 109 -8.85 18.32 6.15
N THR A 110 -10.07 18.67 6.48
CA THR A 110 -11.01 17.75 7.13
C THR A 110 -11.51 16.70 6.13
N TYR A 111 -11.11 15.44 6.32
CA TYR A 111 -11.65 14.35 5.53
C TYR A 111 -13.07 14.00 5.95
N VAL A 112 -13.98 13.93 4.98
CA VAL A 112 -15.38 13.58 5.19
C VAL A 112 -15.81 12.45 4.26
N SER A 113 -16.79 11.66 4.67
CA SER A 113 -17.33 10.64 3.78
C SER A 113 -18.01 11.31 2.58
N ARG A 114 -18.00 10.60 1.46
CA ARG A 114 -18.62 11.04 0.20
C ARG A 114 -20.04 11.52 0.36
N GLU A 115 -20.83 10.82 1.17
CA GLU A 115 -22.22 11.14 1.41
C GLU A 115 -22.40 12.48 2.14
N ARG A 116 -21.46 12.82 3.03
CA ARG A 116 -21.45 14.08 3.78
C ARG A 116 -20.91 15.25 2.96
N MET A 117 -20.16 14.99 1.88
CA MET A 117 -19.53 16.03 1.08
C MET A 117 -20.54 17.04 0.51
N LYS A 118 -21.76 16.62 0.18
CA LYS A 118 -22.84 17.52 -0.31
C LYS A 118 -23.32 18.51 0.74
N TYR A 119 -23.19 18.20 2.02
CA TYR A 119 -23.72 19.03 3.11
C TYR A 119 -22.67 19.92 3.77
N VAL A 120 -21.40 19.77 3.42
CA VAL A 120 -20.29 20.57 3.98
C VAL A 120 -19.94 21.75 3.08
N GLY A 121 -19.24 22.74 3.65
CA GLY A 121 -18.79 23.92 2.92
C GLY A 121 -19.84 25.03 2.81
N TYR A 122 -21.01 24.89 3.47
CA TYR A 122 -22.04 25.95 3.53
C TYR A 122 -22.07 26.70 4.87
N ASN A 123 -21.21 26.33 5.82
CA ASN A 123 -21.18 26.96 7.11
C ASN A 123 -20.41 28.28 7.07
N ARG A 124 -21.11 29.38 7.06
CA ARG A 124 -20.54 30.75 7.05
C ARG A 124 -19.71 31.07 8.30
N TRP A 125 -19.88 30.34 9.40
CA TRP A 125 -19.14 30.55 10.64
C TRP A 125 -17.76 29.87 10.63
N LEU A 126 -17.54 28.93 9.71
CA LEU A 126 -16.30 28.21 9.53
C LEU A 126 -15.85 28.27 8.05
N PRO A 127 -15.65 29.49 7.50
CA PRO A 127 -15.42 29.66 6.07
C PRO A 127 -14.07 29.09 5.60
N ASN A 128 -13.11 28.99 6.51
CA ASN A 128 -11.74 28.59 6.15
C ASN A 128 -11.49 27.08 6.25
N ILE A 129 -12.49 26.29 6.67
CA ILE A 129 -12.33 24.84 6.70
C ILE A 129 -12.40 24.29 5.28
N ILE A 130 -11.40 23.54 4.90
CA ILE A 130 -11.37 22.78 3.66
C ILE A 130 -11.78 21.35 3.97
N TYR A 131 -12.73 20.85 3.20
CA TYR A 131 -13.21 19.48 3.30
C TYR A 131 -12.70 18.68 2.11
N ALA A 132 -12.28 17.45 2.37
CA ALA A 132 -11.83 16.52 1.35
C ALA A 132 -12.65 15.25 1.36
N SER A 133 -12.87 14.66 0.20
CA SER A 133 -13.51 13.36 0.05
C SER A 133 -13.01 12.67 -1.22
N ILE A 134 -12.97 11.36 -1.20
CA ILE A 134 -12.63 10.56 -2.38
C ILE A 134 -13.92 10.21 -3.11
N GLY A 135 -13.99 10.52 -4.39
CA GLY A 135 -15.11 10.21 -5.27
C GLY A 135 -15.17 8.72 -5.66
N PRO A 136 -16.26 8.29 -6.31
CA PRO A 136 -16.39 6.93 -6.83
C PRO A 136 -15.45 6.65 -8.01
N ASP A 137 -14.95 7.70 -8.61
CA ASP A 137 -14.00 7.74 -9.71
C ASP A 137 -12.53 7.72 -9.24
N TYR A 138 -12.32 7.57 -7.90
CA TYR A 138 -11.01 7.52 -7.23
C TYR A 138 -10.21 8.82 -7.34
N TYR A 139 -10.85 9.97 -7.48
CA TYR A 139 -10.20 11.25 -7.35
C TYR A 139 -10.46 11.87 -5.98
N LEU A 140 -9.47 12.62 -5.47
CA LEU A 140 -9.65 13.48 -4.29
C LEU A 140 -10.34 14.76 -4.69
N TYR A 141 -11.47 15.06 -4.06
CA TYR A 141 -12.21 16.29 -4.22
C TYR A 141 -12.10 17.15 -2.98
N LEU A 142 -11.85 18.44 -3.19
CA LEU A 142 -11.80 19.41 -2.12
C LEU A 142 -12.93 20.46 -2.30
N LYS A 143 -13.50 20.87 -1.18
CA LYS A 143 -14.56 21.89 -1.12
C LYS A 143 -14.37 22.77 0.11
N SER A 144 -14.57 24.08 -0.06
CA SER A 144 -14.61 25.04 1.05
C SER A 144 -15.62 26.14 0.75
N PHE A 145 -16.05 26.86 1.78
CA PHE A 145 -16.84 28.07 1.61
C PHE A 145 -15.99 29.25 1.14
N ASN A 146 -14.73 29.33 1.57
CA ASN A 146 -13.79 30.36 1.17
C ASN A 146 -13.20 30.03 -0.20
N PRO A 147 -13.42 30.84 -1.26
CA PRO A 147 -12.91 30.55 -2.60
C PRO A 147 -11.38 30.55 -2.71
N GLN A 148 -10.67 31.04 -1.71
CA GLN A 148 -9.20 31.01 -1.69
C GLN A 148 -8.62 29.60 -1.74
N TYR A 149 -9.39 28.57 -1.32
CA TYR A 149 -8.93 27.17 -1.44
C TYR A 149 -8.67 26.75 -2.89
N LEU A 150 -9.26 27.43 -3.88
CA LEU A 150 -9.06 27.15 -5.31
C LEU A 150 -7.63 27.45 -5.78
N TYR A 151 -6.84 28.19 -5.00
CA TYR A 151 -5.43 28.48 -5.30
C TYR A 151 -4.48 27.38 -4.77
N LEU A 152 -4.99 26.36 -4.13
CA LEU A 152 -4.15 25.22 -3.72
C LEU A 152 -3.73 24.44 -4.97
N GLU A 153 -2.44 24.31 -5.16
CA GLU A 153 -1.86 23.57 -6.29
C GLU A 153 -1.63 22.09 -5.95
N LYS A 154 -1.36 21.80 -4.68
CA LYS A 154 -1.04 20.46 -4.21
C LYS A 154 -1.70 20.13 -2.87
N ALA A 155 -1.93 18.85 -2.65
CA ALA A 155 -2.36 18.31 -1.37
C ALA A 155 -1.59 17.01 -1.07
N ARG A 156 -1.40 16.73 0.22
CA ARG A 156 -0.82 15.48 0.71
C ARG A 156 -1.92 14.60 1.27
N LEU A 157 -1.96 13.37 0.82
CA LEU A 157 -2.91 12.36 1.29
C LEU A 157 -2.14 11.23 1.97
N THR A 158 -2.34 11.09 3.28
CA THR A 158 -1.73 9.99 4.06
C THR A 158 -2.78 8.94 4.34
N GLY A 159 -2.48 7.70 3.99
CA GLY A 159 -3.40 6.58 4.15
C GLY A 159 -2.72 5.23 4.00
N ILE A 160 -3.49 4.17 4.16
CA ILE A 160 -3.02 2.79 3.92
C ILE A 160 -3.58 2.37 2.56
N PHE A 161 -2.69 2.09 1.62
CA PHE A 161 -3.06 1.71 0.26
C PHE A 161 -2.99 0.20 0.06
N GLU A 162 -3.89 -0.33 -0.78
CA GLU A 162 -3.92 -1.75 -1.11
C GLU A 162 -2.69 -2.14 -1.92
N ASP A 163 -2.34 -1.28 -2.91
CA ASP A 163 -1.15 -1.41 -3.75
C ASP A 163 -0.10 -0.37 -3.33
N PRO A 164 0.86 -0.73 -2.46
CA PRO A 164 1.88 0.20 -2.00
C PRO A 164 2.83 0.65 -3.12
N GLU A 165 3.02 -0.16 -4.15
CA GLU A 165 3.83 0.14 -5.33
C GLU A 165 3.23 1.29 -6.13
N LYS A 166 1.93 1.21 -6.45
CA LYS A 166 1.22 2.31 -7.14
C LYS A 166 1.16 3.58 -6.29
N ALA A 167 1.14 3.44 -4.96
CA ALA A 167 1.18 4.57 -4.06
C ALA A 167 2.54 5.27 -4.10
N ALA A 168 3.63 4.53 -4.26
CA ALA A 168 4.97 5.08 -4.34
C ALA A 168 5.20 5.96 -5.60
N GLU A 169 4.46 5.74 -6.69
CA GLU A 169 4.51 6.60 -7.88
C GLU A 169 4.12 8.06 -7.57
N PHE A 170 3.39 8.29 -6.47
CA PHE A 170 2.92 9.60 -6.00
C PHE A 170 3.76 10.20 -4.88
N GLU A 171 4.95 9.66 -4.60
CA GLU A 171 5.81 10.22 -3.55
C GLU A 171 6.20 11.68 -3.81
N CYS A 172 6.29 12.45 -2.71
CA CYS A 172 6.58 13.88 -2.75
C CYS A 172 8.02 14.16 -3.19
N ASP A 173 8.92 13.26 -2.94
CA ASP A 173 10.36 13.40 -3.18
C ASP A 173 10.80 12.61 -4.42
N LYS A 174 10.56 13.22 -5.59
CA LYS A 174 11.00 12.66 -6.88
C LYS A 174 12.52 12.56 -7.05
N SER A 175 13.29 13.08 -6.08
CA SER A 175 14.77 12.95 -6.10
C SER A 175 15.25 11.54 -5.73
N LYS A 176 14.35 10.73 -5.16
CA LYS A 176 14.55 9.31 -4.90
C LYS A 176 13.86 8.48 -5.97
N ASP A 177 14.18 8.73 -7.23
CA ASP A 177 13.83 7.81 -8.31
C ASP A 177 14.56 6.47 -8.07
N SER A 178 14.04 5.67 -7.11
CA SER A 178 14.36 4.26 -7.10
C SER A 178 13.66 3.69 -8.33
N CYS A 179 14.41 3.58 -9.43
CA CYS A 179 13.92 2.98 -10.66
C CYS A 179 13.59 1.49 -10.49
N ASP A 180 13.87 0.94 -9.29
CA ASP A 180 13.65 -0.45 -8.96
C ASP A 180 12.65 -0.56 -7.79
N ILE A 181 11.56 -1.27 -8.01
CA ILE A 181 10.54 -1.59 -7.00
C ILE A 181 11.17 -2.27 -5.77
N LEU A 182 12.22 -3.06 -5.99
CA LEU A 182 12.93 -3.78 -4.93
C LEU A 182 13.55 -2.85 -3.88
N ASP A 183 13.96 -1.65 -4.27
CA ASP A 183 14.59 -0.68 -3.36
C ASP A 183 13.57 0.20 -2.60
N MET A 184 12.28 0.04 -2.91
CA MET A 184 11.22 0.76 -2.21
C MET A 184 11.03 0.24 -0.78
N PRO A 185 10.67 1.11 0.18
CA PRO A 185 10.36 0.69 1.53
C PRO A 185 9.05 -0.12 1.56
N PHE A 186 9.07 -1.21 2.32
CA PHE A 186 7.87 -2.00 2.57
C PHE A 186 7.11 -1.42 3.76
N HIS A 187 5.97 -0.78 3.49
CA HIS A 187 5.17 -0.10 4.49
C HIS A 187 4.35 -1.08 5.34
N LEU A 188 5.01 -1.69 6.29
CA LEU A 188 4.43 -2.59 7.28
C LEU A 188 5.17 -2.46 8.60
N GLU A 189 4.46 -2.61 9.71
CA GLU A 189 5.08 -2.67 11.02
C GLU A 189 5.99 -3.92 11.14
N GLU A 190 7.10 -3.74 11.81
CA GLU A 190 8.16 -4.75 11.93
C GLU A 190 7.66 -6.06 12.59
N ALA A 191 6.70 -5.94 13.52
CA ALA A 191 6.09 -7.08 14.20
C ALA A 191 5.30 -8.03 13.28
N LEU A 192 4.79 -7.54 12.14
CA LEU A 192 4.02 -8.35 11.18
C LEU A 192 4.88 -8.92 10.04
N ILE A 193 6.10 -8.44 9.85
CA ILE A 193 7.00 -8.91 8.79
C ILE A 193 7.22 -10.42 8.82
N PRO A 194 7.56 -11.06 9.97
CA PRO A 194 7.76 -12.51 10.00
C PRO A 194 6.51 -13.29 9.59
N GLN A 195 5.33 -12.78 9.94
CA GLN A 195 4.06 -13.43 9.58
C GLN A 195 3.79 -13.37 8.08
N VAL A 196 4.07 -12.21 7.43
CA VAL A 196 3.94 -12.07 5.97
C VAL A 196 4.87 -13.05 5.28
N VAL A 197 6.15 -13.09 5.68
CA VAL A 197 7.15 -13.98 5.08
C VAL A 197 6.71 -15.43 5.19
N GLN A 198 6.29 -15.88 6.38
CA GLN A 198 5.80 -17.25 6.58
C GLN A 198 4.59 -17.59 5.70
N LEU A 199 3.68 -16.66 5.49
CA LEU A 199 2.51 -16.86 4.62
C LEU A 199 2.92 -17.00 3.16
N VAL A 200 3.88 -16.19 2.71
CA VAL A 200 4.40 -16.26 1.33
C VAL A 200 5.16 -17.56 1.11
N VAL A 201 6.06 -17.92 2.03
CA VAL A 201 6.80 -19.20 1.95
C VAL A 201 5.85 -20.39 1.94
N LYS A 202 4.83 -20.38 2.81
CA LYS A 202 3.82 -21.44 2.84
C LYS A 202 3.02 -21.54 1.54
N GLU A 203 2.74 -20.41 0.87
CA GLU A 203 2.05 -20.42 -0.42
C GLU A 203 2.94 -20.99 -1.51
N LEU A 204 4.20 -20.53 -1.58
CA LEU A 204 5.16 -20.93 -2.61
C LEU A 204 5.70 -22.35 -2.42
N SER A 205 5.69 -22.89 -1.20
CA SER A 205 6.07 -24.28 -0.93
C SER A 205 4.96 -25.29 -1.21
N ARG A 206 3.85 -24.89 -1.82
CA ARG A 206 2.83 -25.86 -2.27
C ARG A 206 3.35 -26.71 -3.41
N PRO A 207 2.95 -28.01 -3.49
CA PRO A 207 3.40 -28.92 -4.55
C PRO A 207 3.14 -28.41 -5.98
N GLU A 208 2.16 -27.52 -6.14
CA GLU A 208 1.79 -26.93 -7.43
C GLU A 208 2.89 -25.99 -8.01
N TYR A 209 3.74 -25.43 -7.15
CA TYR A 209 4.83 -24.53 -7.53
C TYR A 209 6.22 -25.20 -7.47
N LEU A 210 6.31 -26.38 -6.86
CA LEU A 210 7.55 -27.14 -6.81
C LEU A 210 7.61 -28.04 -8.04
N PRO A 211 8.72 -28.06 -8.80
CA PRO A 211 8.90 -29.01 -9.88
C PRO A 211 8.85 -30.43 -9.29
N GLU A 212 8.11 -31.32 -9.96
CA GLU A 212 8.21 -32.76 -9.65
C GLU A 212 9.65 -33.19 -9.89
N ASP A 213 10.31 -33.59 -8.83
CA ASP A 213 11.65 -34.16 -8.89
C ASP A 213 11.60 -35.54 -9.54
N SER A 214 11.50 -35.53 -10.90
CA SER A 214 11.40 -36.74 -11.71
C SER A 214 12.73 -37.45 -11.91
N SER A 215 13.85 -36.77 -11.64
CA SER A 215 15.18 -37.33 -11.65
C SER A 215 15.76 -37.30 -10.23
N ASN A 216 15.69 -38.44 -9.57
CA ASN A 216 16.27 -38.66 -8.24
C ASN A 216 17.77 -38.25 -8.27
N ASN A 217 18.02 -36.99 -7.93
CA ASN A 217 19.38 -36.43 -7.85
C ASN A 217 19.93 -36.83 -6.48
N ALA A 218 20.42 -38.08 -6.40
CA ALA A 218 20.89 -38.75 -5.17
C ALA A 218 22.00 -37.99 -4.42
N HIS A 219 22.46 -36.85 -4.92
CA HIS A 219 23.44 -36.01 -4.25
C HIS A 219 22.84 -35.01 -3.27
N ASP A 220 21.56 -34.63 -3.45
CA ASP A 220 20.93 -33.54 -2.69
C ASP A 220 19.98 -34.06 -1.62
N ASP A 221 19.66 -35.37 -1.63
CA ASP A 221 18.73 -36.01 -0.71
C ASP A 221 19.45 -36.42 0.58
N LEU A 222 19.21 -35.74 1.67
CA LEU A 222 19.69 -36.11 3.01
C LEU A 222 19.28 -37.55 3.42
N SER A 223 18.18 -38.07 2.87
CA SER A 223 17.74 -39.45 3.01
C SER A 223 18.73 -40.46 2.38
N GLY A 224 19.36 -40.07 1.25
CA GLY A 224 20.40 -40.87 0.61
C GLY A 224 21.66 -41.02 1.48
N ILE A 225 22.02 -39.98 2.22
CA ILE A 225 23.19 -40.02 3.15
C ILE A 225 22.91 -40.91 4.36
N ALA A 226 21.69 -40.90 4.89
CA ALA A 226 21.29 -41.77 6.01
C ALA A 226 21.34 -43.25 5.61
N THR A 227 20.83 -43.64 4.46
CA THR A 227 20.85 -45.03 3.96
C THR A 227 22.25 -45.50 3.56
N ALA A 228 23.14 -44.61 3.11
CA ALA A 228 24.54 -44.92 2.84
C ALA A 228 25.32 -45.22 4.15
N ASN A 229 25.03 -44.53 5.24
CA ASN A 229 25.65 -44.75 6.53
C ASN A 229 25.17 -46.04 7.20
N GLU A 230 23.91 -46.43 7.06
CA GLU A 230 23.41 -47.72 7.55
C GLU A 230 24.03 -48.93 6.83
N ARG A 231 24.37 -48.79 5.55
CA ARG A 231 25.07 -49.87 4.82
C ARG A 231 26.55 -50.01 5.15
N ARG A 232 27.18 -49.01 5.75
CA ARG A 232 28.59 -49.06 6.21
C ARG A 232 28.75 -49.60 7.62
N SER A 233 27.67 -49.72 8.37
CA SER A 233 27.66 -50.23 9.76
C SER A 233 27.28 -51.71 9.86
N LYS A 234 27.12 -52.42 8.74
CA LYS A 234 26.98 -53.86 8.63
C LYS A 234 28.20 -54.46 7.93
#